data_e50063fdf99581aa9fd6d6c4ddafbb69
#
_entry.id   e50063fdf99581aa9fd6d6c4ddafbb69
#
_cell.length_a   1.000
_cell.length_b   1.000
_cell.length_c   1.000
_cell.angle_alpha   90.00
_cell.angle_beta   90.00
_cell.angle_gamma   90.00
#
_symmetry.space_group_name_H-M   'P 1'
#
loop_
_entity.id
_entity.type
_entity.pdbx_description
1 polymer ?
#
loop_
_entity_poly.entity_id
_entity_poly.type
_entity_poly.pdbx_seq_one_letter_code
_entity_poly.pdbx_strand_id
1 'polypeptide(L)'
;GLLPVQGVGEATLEQYRRFSQAVAAAGRAARFTMPQFAALDAKTGLAPAHQALDAMTFEAWLQQQGLDDAHLRWYLDYCCRDDYGAGMARVSAWAGLHYFASRHGFHAPGEAVAEDREGVLTWPEGNGWLTQQLAAPLRAQGQLQTGTSVLRIAETRRGVEVDAFNHHSGNVERWQAPRCVVALPVFVAARVVQNPPAFLAQAAQRLQWAPWAVTNIHLNAPLADRPGAAPAWDNVIYGDSNPGGLGYVDASHQKLDPRPGPTVLTYYQALGDVADARQQLATQGAEHWGRAALAALAGPHPDVLQRATRVQVTRYGHAMSIPVPGVQTFLSQIGLQGTPGKRKLLLNGERQRALPTPATARLAFAHSDWSGYSVFEEAFTRGHAAGLWQG
;
A
#
# COMPACT_ATOMS: atom_id res chain seq x y z
N GLY A 1 16.89 -5.87 -12.93
CA GLY A 1 16.36 -4.87 -11.99
C GLY A 1 15.63 -3.74 -12.71
N LEU A 2 14.82 -3.00 -11.99
CA LEU A 2 14.03 -1.88 -12.54
C LEU A 2 14.86 -0.59 -12.74
N LEU A 3 16.02 -0.50 -12.08
CA LEU A 3 16.89 0.67 -12.18
C LEU A 3 17.44 0.79 -13.61
N PRO A 4 17.26 1.93 -14.30
CA PRO A 4 17.80 2.13 -15.66
C PRO A 4 19.32 2.11 -15.65
N VAL A 5 19.92 1.13 -16.29
CA VAL A 5 21.40 0.94 -16.34
C VAL A 5 21.97 0.89 -17.74
N GLN A 6 21.12 0.71 -18.76
CA GLN A 6 21.57 0.63 -20.15
C GLN A 6 21.74 2.03 -20.74
N GLY A 7 22.91 2.34 -21.30
CA GLY A 7 23.19 3.60 -21.95
C GLY A 7 23.37 4.79 -21.00
N VAL A 8 23.46 4.58 -19.69
CA VAL A 8 23.72 5.64 -18.71
C VAL A 8 25.21 5.95 -18.59
N GLY A 9 25.57 7.20 -18.35
CA GLY A 9 26.93 7.65 -18.17
C GLY A 9 27.44 7.51 -16.73
N GLU A 10 28.75 7.71 -16.54
CA GLU A 10 29.40 7.61 -15.20
C GLU A 10 28.79 8.60 -14.19
N ALA A 11 28.35 9.77 -14.61
CA ALA A 11 27.69 10.75 -13.74
C ALA A 11 26.38 10.20 -13.12
N THR A 12 25.59 9.45 -13.91
CA THR A 12 24.39 8.76 -13.43
C THR A 12 24.74 7.66 -12.45
N LEU A 13 25.75 6.83 -12.76
CA LEU A 13 26.21 5.76 -11.88
C LEU A 13 26.72 6.30 -10.54
N GLU A 14 27.38 7.46 -10.55
CA GLU A 14 27.82 8.13 -9.32
C GLU A 14 26.62 8.58 -8.47
N GLN A 15 25.57 9.12 -9.08
CA GLN A 15 24.34 9.46 -8.33
C GLN A 15 23.65 8.22 -7.76
N TYR A 16 23.70 7.07 -8.43
CA TYR A 16 23.20 5.81 -7.88
C TYR A 16 23.99 5.40 -6.63
N ARG A 17 25.35 5.45 -6.67
CA ARG A 17 26.20 5.18 -5.51
C ARG A 17 25.91 6.15 -4.33
N ARG A 18 25.78 7.44 -4.62
CA ARG A 18 25.43 8.46 -3.61
C ARG A 18 24.06 8.19 -2.98
N PHE A 19 23.07 7.80 -3.76
CA PHE A 19 21.75 7.47 -3.22
C PHE A 19 21.81 6.19 -2.37
N SER A 20 22.53 5.14 -2.79
CA SER A 20 22.77 3.94 -1.99
C SER A 20 23.37 4.29 -0.61
N GLN A 21 24.40 5.13 -0.59
CA GLN A 21 25.02 5.61 0.64
C GLN A 21 24.06 6.42 1.52
N ALA A 22 23.21 7.24 0.91
CA ALA A 22 22.21 8.06 1.61
C ALA A 22 21.13 7.18 2.27
N VAL A 23 20.63 6.14 1.58
CA VAL A 23 19.72 5.16 2.16
C VAL A 23 20.36 4.44 3.34
N ALA A 24 21.60 3.98 3.19
CA ALA A 24 22.33 3.32 4.27
C ALA A 24 22.58 4.26 5.47
N ALA A 25 22.87 5.54 5.21
CA ALA A 25 23.04 6.56 6.26
C ALA A 25 21.72 6.84 6.99
N ALA A 26 20.60 6.97 6.26
CA ALA A 26 19.27 7.13 6.84
C ALA A 26 18.88 5.93 7.70
N GLY A 27 19.13 4.71 7.24
CA GLY A 27 18.89 3.48 7.99
C GLY A 27 19.72 3.37 9.28
N ARG A 28 20.92 3.95 9.32
CA ARG A 28 21.73 4.05 10.55
C ARG A 28 21.25 5.15 11.51
N ALA A 29 20.81 6.29 10.97
CA ALA A 29 20.35 7.43 11.75
C ALA A 29 18.97 7.21 12.35
N ALA A 30 18.11 6.47 11.62
CA ALA A 30 16.74 6.22 12.01
C ALA A 30 16.36 4.77 11.66
N ARG A 31 15.88 4.01 12.64
CA ARG A 31 15.51 2.61 12.45
C ARG A 31 14.20 2.52 11.66
N PHE A 32 14.31 2.19 10.37
CA PHE A 32 13.16 1.86 9.56
C PHE A 32 12.80 0.37 9.71
N THR A 33 11.53 0.08 9.86
CA THR A 33 11.01 -1.30 9.95
C THR A 33 9.66 -1.43 9.25
N MET A 34 9.34 -2.65 8.87
CA MET A 34 7.99 -3.03 8.46
C MET A 34 7.59 -4.28 9.26
N PRO A 35 6.55 -4.24 10.09
CA PRO A 35 5.72 -3.06 10.40
C PRO A 35 6.50 -1.91 11.08
N GLN A 36 5.95 -0.71 10.99
CA GLN A 36 6.57 0.57 11.37
C GLN A 36 6.81 0.76 12.89
N PHE A 37 6.29 -0.08 13.74
CA PHE A 37 6.23 0.12 15.19
C PHE A 37 7.59 0.37 15.88
N ALA A 38 8.71 -0.09 15.30
CA ALA A 38 10.04 0.15 15.88
C ALA A 38 10.49 1.61 15.78
N ALA A 39 9.87 2.42 14.91
CA ALA A 39 10.13 3.84 14.78
C ALA A 39 9.40 4.70 15.82
N LEU A 40 8.47 4.10 16.59
CA LEU A 40 7.62 4.80 17.54
C LEU A 40 8.18 4.72 18.96
N ASP A 41 8.53 5.87 19.53
CA ASP A 41 8.74 6.00 20.97
C ASP A 41 7.41 6.10 21.70
N ALA A 42 7.27 5.36 22.77
CA ALA A 42 6.01 5.27 23.53
C ALA A 42 5.61 6.56 24.25
N LYS A 43 6.54 7.52 24.41
CA LYS A 43 6.30 8.79 25.12
C LYS A 43 6.24 9.99 24.18
N THR A 44 7.04 9.97 23.12
CA THR A 44 7.26 11.10 22.22
C THR A 44 6.66 10.90 20.82
N GLY A 45 6.20 9.67 20.50
CA GLY A 45 5.72 9.32 19.18
C GLY A 45 6.86 9.04 18.21
N LEU A 46 6.82 9.64 17.02
CA LEU A 46 7.84 9.47 16.00
C LEU A 46 9.17 10.11 16.45
N ALA A 47 10.28 9.40 16.33
CA ALA A 47 11.60 9.89 16.71
C ALA A 47 12.00 11.15 15.90
N PRO A 48 12.81 12.07 16.47
CA PRO A 48 13.15 13.34 15.80
C PRO A 48 13.72 13.19 14.39
N ALA A 49 14.57 12.19 14.16
CA ALA A 49 15.13 11.92 12.84
C ALA A 49 14.05 11.55 11.81
N HIS A 50 13.05 10.76 12.21
CA HIS A 50 11.91 10.44 11.36
C HIS A 50 10.98 11.64 11.16
N GLN A 51 10.78 12.49 12.19
CA GLN A 51 9.99 13.72 12.07
C GLN A 51 10.60 14.69 11.05
N ALA A 52 11.92 14.84 11.05
CA ALA A 52 12.61 15.70 10.09
C ALA A 52 12.41 15.23 8.65
N LEU A 53 12.44 13.93 8.40
CA LEU A 53 12.16 13.34 7.09
C LEU A 53 10.68 13.42 6.71
N ASP A 54 9.78 13.27 7.68
CA ASP A 54 8.33 13.38 7.46
C ASP A 54 7.89 14.83 7.15
N ALA A 55 8.68 15.85 7.53
CA ALA A 55 8.32 17.25 7.35
C ALA A 55 8.43 17.78 5.92
N MET A 56 9.06 17.05 5.01
CA MET A 56 9.30 17.48 3.63
C MET A 56 8.95 16.40 2.61
N THR A 57 8.76 16.78 1.35
CA THR A 57 8.58 15.81 0.26
C THR A 57 9.88 15.08 -0.05
N PHE A 58 9.77 13.89 -0.63
CA PHE A 58 10.94 13.13 -1.07
C PHE A 58 11.71 13.87 -2.17
N GLU A 59 11.00 14.54 -3.06
CA GLU A 59 11.63 15.41 -4.07
C GLU A 59 12.47 16.53 -3.45
N ALA A 60 11.95 17.24 -2.45
CA ALA A 60 12.70 18.30 -1.77
C ALA A 60 13.93 17.75 -1.05
N TRP A 61 13.83 16.57 -0.45
CA TRP A 61 14.98 15.91 0.17
C TRP A 61 16.03 15.52 -0.87
N LEU A 62 15.65 14.94 -2.02
CA LEU A 62 16.58 14.62 -3.11
C LEU A 62 17.31 15.86 -3.62
N GLN A 63 16.60 16.99 -3.76
CA GLN A 63 17.22 18.28 -4.12
C GLN A 63 18.26 18.72 -3.09
N GLN A 64 17.96 18.63 -1.79
CA GLN A 64 18.90 18.95 -0.72
C GLN A 64 20.16 18.07 -0.73
N GLN A 65 20.02 16.80 -1.16
CA GLN A 65 21.14 15.88 -1.32
C GLN A 65 21.92 16.08 -2.63
N GLY A 66 21.47 16.97 -3.51
CA GLY A 66 22.04 17.16 -4.86
C GLY A 66 21.91 15.91 -5.73
N LEU A 67 20.77 15.19 -5.60
CA LEU A 67 20.42 14.02 -6.38
C LEU A 67 19.40 14.44 -7.45
N ASP A 68 19.92 14.80 -8.62
CA ASP A 68 19.18 15.45 -9.70
C ASP A 68 19.19 14.68 -11.04
N ASP A 69 19.88 13.52 -11.09
CA ASP A 69 19.91 12.67 -12.29
C ASP A 69 18.51 12.20 -12.71
N ALA A 70 18.19 12.38 -13.97
CA ALA A 70 16.85 12.09 -14.49
C ALA A 70 16.46 10.62 -14.42
N HIS A 71 17.41 9.68 -14.62
CA HIS A 71 17.15 8.23 -14.54
C HIS A 71 16.91 7.79 -13.09
N LEU A 72 17.75 8.30 -12.15
CA LEU A 72 17.55 8.05 -10.73
C LEU A 72 16.18 8.57 -10.28
N ARG A 73 15.87 9.82 -10.59
CA ARG A 73 14.60 10.45 -10.19
C ARG A 73 13.39 9.75 -10.77
N TRP A 74 13.47 9.31 -12.03
CA TRP A 74 12.40 8.52 -12.64
C TRP A 74 12.15 7.22 -11.86
N TYR A 75 13.22 6.49 -11.52
CA TYR A 75 13.11 5.25 -10.77
C TYR A 75 12.53 5.47 -9.37
N LEU A 76 13.01 6.49 -8.66
CA LEU A 76 12.53 6.81 -7.31
C LEU A 76 11.07 7.28 -7.32
N ASP A 77 10.67 8.05 -8.33
CA ASP A 77 9.27 8.44 -8.54
C ASP A 77 8.39 7.24 -8.83
N TYR A 78 8.86 6.33 -9.68
CA TYR A 78 8.19 5.06 -9.95
C TYR A 78 7.95 4.28 -8.65
N CYS A 79 8.98 4.08 -7.83
CA CYS A 79 8.86 3.37 -6.55
C CYS A 79 7.84 4.01 -5.60
N CYS A 80 7.76 5.35 -5.58
CA CYS A 80 6.76 6.05 -4.78
C CYS A 80 5.34 5.85 -5.33
N ARG A 81 5.14 5.89 -6.65
CA ARG A 81 3.83 5.66 -7.27
C ARG A 81 3.37 4.22 -7.09
N ASP A 82 4.28 3.26 -7.18
CA ASP A 82 4.00 1.84 -6.99
C ASP A 82 3.57 1.54 -5.53
N ASP A 83 4.32 2.01 -4.55
CA ASP A 83 4.10 1.66 -3.14
C ASP A 83 3.06 2.55 -2.42
N TYR A 84 2.88 3.80 -2.88
CA TYR A 84 2.04 4.80 -2.21
C TYR A 84 0.96 5.43 -3.11
N GLY A 85 0.94 5.08 -4.38
CA GLY A 85 -0.03 5.57 -5.34
C GLY A 85 0.18 7.02 -5.80
N ALA A 86 1.27 7.67 -5.39
CA ALA A 86 1.65 9.02 -5.77
C ALA A 86 3.17 9.16 -5.82
N GLY A 87 3.69 10.10 -6.62
CA GLY A 87 5.11 10.29 -6.85
C GLY A 87 5.85 11.06 -5.76
N MET A 88 7.15 11.21 -5.95
CA MET A 88 8.09 11.82 -5.00
C MET A 88 7.79 13.28 -4.66
N ALA A 89 7.05 14.00 -5.51
CA ALA A 89 6.62 15.38 -5.25
C ALA A 89 5.50 15.48 -4.19
N ARG A 90 4.84 14.36 -3.88
CA ARG A 90 3.74 14.30 -2.91
C ARG A 90 4.04 13.49 -1.68
N VAL A 91 4.76 12.37 -1.80
CA VAL A 91 5.10 11.55 -0.64
C VAL A 91 6.20 12.21 0.19
N SER A 92 6.21 11.94 1.49
CA SER A 92 7.25 12.46 2.39
C SER A 92 8.61 11.79 2.14
N ALA A 93 9.69 12.46 2.49
CA ALA A 93 11.04 11.89 2.44
C ALA A 93 11.14 10.66 3.37
N TRP A 94 10.38 10.66 4.46
CA TRP A 94 10.28 9.48 5.32
C TRP A 94 9.79 8.27 4.53
N ALA A 95 8.71 8.41 3.75
CA ALA A 95 8.15 7.31 2.98
C ALA A 95 9.08 6.85 1.85
N GLY A 96 9.65 7.78 1.08
CA GLY A 96 10.58 7.46 0.02
C GLY A 96 11.81 6.69 0.51
N LEU A 97 12.36 7.05 1.67
CA LEU A 97 13.47 6.33 2.28
C LEU A 97 13.04 5.02 2.94
N HIS A 98 11.84 4.98 3.56
CA HIS A 98 11.28 3.79 4.18
C HIS A 98 11.15 2.63 3.18
N TYR A 99 10.75 2.91 1.95
CA TYR A 99 10.65 1.92 0.88
C TYR A 99 11.95 1.11 0.72
N PHE A 100 13.08 1.80 0.69
CA PHE A 100 14.40 1.17 0.52
C PHE A 100 14.97 0.64 1.84
N ALA A 101 14.92 1.43 2.89
CA ALA A 101 15.61 1.12 4.15
C ALA A 101 14.94 0.02 4.98
N SER A 102 13.61 -0.19 4.81
CA SER A 102 12.88 -1.20 5.59
C SER A 102 12.62 -2.50 4.84
N ARG A 103 12.65 -2.49 3.50
CA ARG A 103 12.12 -3.60 2.71
C ARG A 103 12.99 -4.00 1.52
N HIS A 104 13.13 -3.11 0.54
CA HIS A 104 13.71 -3.49 -0.76
C HIS A 104 15.24 -3.32 -0.85
N GLY A 105 15.83 -2.45 -0.02
CA GLY A 105 17.19 -2.00 -0.22
C GLY A 105 17.33 -1.11 -1.47
N PHE A 106 18.51 -0.54 -1.65
CA PHE A 106 18.92 0.08 -2.89
C PHE A 106 20.41 -0.26 -3.11
N HIS A 107 20.71 -0.82 -4.27
CA HIS A 107 22.05 -1.20 -4.65
C HIS A 107 22.43 -0.55 -5.98
N ALA A 108 23.50 0.23 -5.97
CA ALA A 108 24.06 0.74 -7.20
C ALA A 108 24.70 -0.39 -8.03
N PRO A 109 24.76 -0.27 -9.36
CA PRO A 109 25.42 -1.24 -10.20
C PRO A 109 26.87 -1.49 -9.75
N GLY A 110 27.23 -2.77 -9.57
CA GLY A 110 28.55 -3.19 -9.08
C GLY A 110 28.71 -3.27 -7.57
N GLU A 111 27.73 -2.85 -6.78
CA GLU A 111 27.73 -3.09 -5.35
C GLU A 111 27.37 -4.56 -5.05
N ALA A 112 28.05 -5.13 -4.04
CA ALA A 112 27.76 -6.51 -3.60
C ALA A 112 26.37 -6.57 -2.97
N VAL A 113 25.50 -7.41 -3.54
CA VAL A 113 24.19 -7.73 -2.96
C VAL A 113 24.37 -8.99 -2.11
N ALA A 114 23.90 -8.95 -0.87
CA ALA A 114 23.84 -10.15 -0.04
C ALA A 114 22.78 -11.10 -0.65
N GLU A 115 23.22 -12.25 -1.15
CA GLU A 115 22.42 -13.21 -1.93
C GLU A 115 21.13 -13.69 -1.24
N ASP A 116 21.01 -13.56 0.08
CA ASP A 116 19.95 -14.17 0.89
C ASP A 116 18.70 -13.27 1.14
N ARG A 117 18.59 -12.09 0.54
CA ARG A 117 17.54 -11.12 0.94
C ARG A 117 16.46 -10.80 -0.09
N GLU A 118 16.56 -11.31 -1.31
CA GLU A 118 15.64 -10.92 -2.40
C GLU A 118 14.51 -11.92 -2.70
N GLY A 119 14.37 -12.98 -1.92
CA GLY A 119 13.30 -13.95 -2.11
C GLY A 119 11.93 -13.38 -1.72
N VAL A 120 11.01 -13.30 -2.68
CA VAL A 120 9.61 -12.94 -2.43
C VAL A 120 8.80 -14.22 -2.30
N LEU A 121 8.06 -14.35 -1.19
CA LEU A 121 7.15 -15.47 -1.00
C LEU A 121 5.81 -15.15 -1.69
N THR A 122 5.40 -15.98 -2.64
CA THR A 122 4.17 -15.81 -3.40
C THR A 122 3.30 -17.06 -3.37
N TRP A 123 2.00 -16.85 -3.64
CA TRP A 123 1.01 -17.92 -3.77
C TRP A 123 0.20 -17.72 -5.06
N PRO A 124 -0.34 -18.79 -5.66
CA PRO A 124 -1.23 -18.67 -6.81
C PRO A 124 -2.42 -17.74 -6.58
N GLU A 125 -2.96 -17.71 -5.36
CA GLU A 125 -4.08 -16.87 -4.94
C GLU A 125 -3.65 -15.47 -4.50
N GLY A 126 -2.35 -15.13 -4.58
CA GLY A 126 -1.80 -13.87 -4.08
C GLY A 126 -2.03 -13.67 -2.57
N ASN A 127 -2.04 -12.43 -2.09
CA ASN A 127 -2.27 -12.11 -0.68
C ASN A 127 -3.68 -12.50 -0.19
N GLY A 128 -4.61 -12.80 -1.09
CA GLY A 128 -5.92 -13.35 -0.74
C GLY A 128 -5.82 -14.67 0.03
N TRP A 129 -4.79 -15.48 -0.25
CA TRP A 129 -4.53 -16.71 0.50
C TRP A 129 -4.33 -16.44 2.00
N LEU A 130 -3.52 -15.43 2.36
CA LEU A 130 -3.28 -15.05 3.76
C LEU A 130 -4.58 -14.67 4.48
N THR A 131 -5.41 -13.83 3.85
CA THR A 131 -6.72 -13.45 4.42
C THR A 131 -7.66 -14.63 4.56
N GLN A 132 -7.65 -15.57 3.62
CA GLN A 132 -8.45 -16.78 3.70
C GLN A 132 -8.00 -17.69 4.85
N GLN A 133 -6.68 -17.86 5.06
CA GLN A 133 -6.15 -18.62 6.20
C GLN A 133 -6.54 -17.98 7.54
N LEU A 134 -6.47 -16.67 7.67
CA LEU A 134 -6.92 -15.95 8.86
C LEU A 134 -8.43 -16.06 9.10
N ALA A 135 -9.23 -16.08 8.05
CA ALA A 135 -10.68 -16.17 8.12
C ALA A 135 -11.20 -17.60 8.35
N ALA A 136 -10.44 -18.64 7.98
CA ALA A 136 -10.88 -20.02 8.01
C ALA A 136 -11.40 -20.49 9.39
N PRO A 137 -10.69 -20.27 10.53
CA PRO A 137 -11.18 -20.66 11.83
C PRO A 137 -12.46 -19.91 12.24
N LEU A 138 -12.57 -18.62 11.90
CA LEU A 138 -13.77 -17.82 12.19
C LEU A 138 -14.98 -18.32 11.39
N ARG A 139 -14.75 -18.67 10.12
CA ARG A 139 -15.79 -19.24 9.25
C ARG A 139 -16.25 -20.59 9.77
N ALA A 140 -15.34 -21.46 10.18
CA ALA A 140 -15.67 -22.78 10.74
C ALA A 140 -16.48 -22.70 12.05
N GLN A 141 -16.31 -21.63 12.82
CA GLN A 141 -17.04 -21.38 14.07
C GLN A 141 -18.32 -20.55 13.87
N GLY A 142 -18.70 -20.20 12.63
CA GLY A 142 -19.86 -19.35 12.35
C GLY A 142 -19.72 -17.90 12.83
N GLN A 143 -18.48 -17.43 13.08
CA GLN A 143 -18.20 -16.09 13.60
C GLN A 143 -17.94 -15.06 12.49
N LEU A 144 -17.84 -15.49 11.25
CA LEU A 144 -17.66 -14.62 10.09
C LEU A 144 -18.97 -14.51 9.31
N GLN A 145 -19.54 -13.32 9.27
CA GLN A 145 -20.70 -13.00 8.46
C GLN A 145 -20.29 -12.10 7.29
N THR A 146 -20.47 -12.60 6.07
CA THR A 146 -20.23 -11.89 4.82
C THR A 146 -21.55 -11.40 4.22
N GLY A 147 -21.48 -10.59 3.13
CA GLY A 147 -22.69 -10.07 2.49
C GLY A 147 -23.43 -9.04 3.36
N THR A 148 -22.73 -8.37 4.28
CA THR A 148 -23.32 -7.43 5.23
C THR A 148 -22.56 -6.10 5.17
N SER A 149 -23.27 -4.99 4.92
CA SER A 149 -22.71 -3.64 4.86
C SER A 149 -23.06 -2.85 6.11
N VAL A 150 -22.04 -2.40 6.85
CA VAL A 150 -22.23 -1.55 8.04
C VAL A 150 -22.70 -0.16 7.61
N LEU A 151 -23.80 0.30 8.21
CA LEU A 151 -24.42 1.59 7.94
C LEU A 151 -24.15 2.61 9.07
N ARG A 152 -24.12 2.15 10.33
CA ARG A 152 -23.95 3.00 11.51
C ARG A 152 -23.27 2.22 12.64
N ILE A 153 -22.38 2.89 13.35
CA ILE A 153 -21.77 2.40 14.58
C ILE A 153 -21.98 3.47 15.66
N ALA A 154 -22.66 3.14 16.73
CA ALA A 154 -22.94 4.05 17.84
C ALA A 154 -22.37 3.54 19.16
N GLU A 155 -21.51 4.34 19.79
CA GLU A 155 -21.09 4.10 21.18
C GLU A 155 -22.18 4.63 22.13
N THR A 156 -22.65 3.79 23.04
CA THR A 156 -23.69 4.11 24.02
C THR A 156 -23.16 3.90 25.44
N ARG A 157 -23.92 4.33 26.44
CA ARG A 157 -23.56 4.08 27.85
C ARG A 157 -23.50 2.58 28.19
N ARG A 158 -24.25 1.73 27.49
CA ARG A 158 -24.38 0.29 27.78
C ARG A 158 -23.50 -0.61 26.90
N GLY A 159 -23.00 -0.11 25.78
CA GLY A 159 -22.26 -0.89 24.79
C GLY A 159 -22.13 -0.16 23.46
N VAL A 160 -21.98 -0.93 22.40
CA VAL A 160 -21.93 -0.46 21.02
C VAL A 160 -23.11 -1.05 20.27
N GLU A 161 -23.76 -0.24 19.45
CA GLU A 161 -24.79 -0.64 18.50
C GLU A 161 -24.23 -0.52 17.09
N VAL A 162 -24.39 -1.56 16.28
CA VAL A 162 -24.02 -1.56 14.86
C VAL A 162 -25.26 -1.88 14.03
N ASP A 163 -25.68 -0.93 13.18
CA ASP A 163 -26.72 -1.18 12.20
C ASP A 163 -26.07 -1.56 10.88
N ALA A 164 -26.49 -2.66 10.31
CA ALA A 164 -25.91 -3.21 9.09
C ALA A 164 -27.00 -3.74 8.15
N PHE A 165 -26.80 -3.56 6.85
CA PHE A 165 -27.67 -4.10 5.81
C PHE A 165 -27.16 -5.47 5.39
N ASN A 166 -28.00 -6.47 5.55
CA ASN A 166 -27.73 -7.84 5.11
C ASN A 166 -28.22 -8.02 3.67
N HIS A 167 -27.31 -8.20 2.72
CA HIS A 167 -27.62 -8.32 1.30
C HIS A 167 -28.32 -9.65 0.93
N HIS A 168 -28.23 -10.66 1.78
CA HIS A 168 -28.91 -11.94 1.54
C HIS A 168 -30.38 -11.90 1.94
N SER A 169 -30.69 -11.28 3.07
CA SER A 169 -32.07 -11.16 3.56
C SER A 169 -32.79 -9.88 3.07
N GLY A 170 -32.04 -8.88 2.60
CA GLY A 170 -32.58 -7.55 2.23
C GLY A 170 -32.97 -6.70 3.43
N ASN A 171 -32.63 -7.09 4.66
CA ASN A 171 -33.04 -6.41 5.89
C ASN A 171 -31.89 -5.62 6.53
N VAL A 172 -32.26 -4.61 7.33
CA VAL A 172 -31.35 -3.97 8.26
C VAL A 172 -31.40 -4.72 9.58
N GLU A 173 -30.22 -5.11 10.05
CA GLU A 173 -30.02 -5.82 11.31
C GLU A 173 -29.29 -4.93 12.31
N ARG A 174 -29.62 -5.04 13.60
CA ARG A 174 -28.91 -4.38 14.68
C ARG A 174 -28.14 -5.38 15.53
N TRP A 175 -26.85 -5.14 15.62
CA TRP A 175 -25.93 -5.88 16.47
C TRP A 175 -25.60 -5.08 17.72
N GLN A 176 -25.51 -5.72 18.87
CA GLN A 176 -25.14 -5.10 20.12
C GLN A 176 -24.00 -5.87 20.76
N ALA A 177 -22.99 -5.14 21.23
CA ALA A 177 -21.82 -5.71 21.90
C ALA A 177 -21.31 -4.77 22.98
N PRO A 178 -20.58 -5.26 24.00
CA PRO A 178 -19.91 -4.42 24.98
C PRO A 178 -18.85 -3.50 24.34
N ARG A 179 -18.19 -3.95 23.29
CA ARG A 179 -17.11 -3.27 22.56
C ARG A 179 -17.12 -3.63 21.09
N CYS A 180 -16.49 -2.78 20.25
CA CYS A 180 -16.34 -3.02 18.84
C CYS A 180 -14.95 -2.62 18.35
N VAL A 181 -14.36 -3.43 17.48
CA VAL A 181 -13.19 -3.05 16.68
C VAL A 181 -13.67 -2.60 15.31
N VAL A 182 -13.41 -1.34 14.99
CA VAL A 182 -13.74 -0.71 13.71
C VAL A 182 -12.56 -0.88 12.77
N ALA A 183 -12.55 -1.96 11.98
CA ALA A 183 -11.49 -2.29 11.03
C ALA A 183 -11.83 -1.81 9.61
N LEU A 184 -12.20 -0.54 9.50
CA LEU A 184 -12.62 0.12 8.27
C LEU A 184 -11.58 1.18 7.84
N PRO A 185 -11.46 1.48 6.54
CA PRO A 185 -10.72 2.66 6.09
C PRO A 185 -11.19 3.90 6.85
N VAL A 186 -10.25 4.78 7.20
CA VAL A 186 -10.54 5.96 8.04
C VAL A 186 -11.66 6.82 7.47
N PHE A 187 -11.70 7.03 6.14
CA PHE A 187 -12.75 7.81 5.49
C PHE A 187 -14.14 7.15 5.53
N VAL A 188 -14.20 5.81 5.63
CA VAL A 188 -15.45 5.08 5.84
C VAL A 188 -15.86 5.15 7.31
N ALA A 189 -14.91 4.84 8.21
CA ALA A 189 -15.15 4.88 9.65
C ALA A 189 -15.71 6.24 10.11
N ALA A 190 -15.13 7.34 9.62
CA ALA A 190 -15.58 8.70 9.94
C ALA A 190 -17.03 9.01 9.50
N ARG A 191 -17.58 8.26 8.53
CA ARG A 191 -18.95 8.42 8.03
C ARG A 191 -19.95 7.54 8.77
N VAL A 192 -19.54 6.32 9.15
CA VAL A 192 -20.46 5.35 9.77
C VAL A 192 -20.45 5.40 11.30
N VAL A 193 -19.39 5.92 11.92
CA VAL A 193 -19.34 6.12 13.38
C VAL A 193 -20.15 7.35 13.73
N GLN A 194 -21.21 7.17 14.51
CA GLN A 194 -22.04 8.24 15.00
C GLN A 194 -21.26 9.08 16.03
N ASN A 195 -21.22 10.40 15.87
CA ASN A 195 -20.42 11.31 16.69
C ASN A 195 -18.94 10.85 16.74
N PRO A 196 -18.26 10.86 15.59
CA PRO A 196 -16.89 10.36 15.52
C PRO A 196 -15.97 11.10 16.49
N PRO A 197 -15.10 10.40 17.21
CA PRO A 197 -14.15 11.04 18.11
C PRO A 197 -13.24 12.01 17.34
N ALA A 198 -12.74 13.04 18.01
CA ALA A 198 -11.97 14.11 17.37
C ALA A 198 -10.77 13.59 16.56
N PHE A 199 -10.07 12.57 17.06
CA PHE A 199 -8.94 11.98 16.35
C PHE A 199 -9.34 11.32 15.02
N LEU A 200 -10.52 10.68 14.97
CA LEU A 200 -11.04 10.05 13.75
C LEU A 200 -11.43 11.12 12.72
N ALA A 201 -12.13 12.16 13.15
CA ALA A 201 -12.50 13.28 12.29
C ALA A 201 -11.27 14.00 11.72
N GLN A 202 -10.24 14.25 12.55
CA GLN A 202 -8.98 14.85 12.14
C GLN A 202 -8.20 13.96 11.16
N ALA A 203 -8.13 12.64 11.42
CA ALA A 203 -7.48 11.70 10.52
C ALA A 203 -8.19 11.66 9.16
N ALA A 204 -9.52 11.64 9.12
CA ALA A 204 -10.28 11.67 7.88
C ALA A 204 -10.08 12.95 7.04
N GLN A 205 -9.72 14.07 7.67
CA GLN A 205 -9.40 15.33 6.99
C GLN A 205 -7.94 15.40 6.50
N ARG A 206 -7.00 14.78 7.22
CA ARG A 206 -5.56 14.89 6.92
C ARG A 206 -5.05 13.80 6.00
N LEU A 207 -5.58 12.59 6.10
CA LEU A 207 -5.19 11.49 5.24
C LEU A 207 -5.66 11.73 3.80
N GLN A 208 -4.82 11.35 2.86
CA GLN A 208 -5.10 11.39 1.44
C GLN A 208 -5.01 9.98 0.89
N TRP A 209 -5.84 9.66 -0.11
CA TRP A 209 -5.85 8.35 -0.76
C TRP A 209 -5.68 8.50 -2.25
N ALA A 210 -4.83 7.68 -2.83
CA ALA A 210 -4.64 7.59 -4.26
C ALA A 210 -5.81 6.82 -4.91
N PRO A 211 -6.40 7.35 -5.98
CA PRO A 211 -7.25 6.55 -6.86
C PRO A 211 -6.39 5.64 -7.74
N TRP A 212 -6.93 4.46 -8.08
CA TRP A 212 -6.27 3.48 -8.96
C TRP A 212 -7.23 2.92 -9.99
N ALA A 213 -6.72 2.63 -11.19
CA ALA A 213 -7.35 1.77 -12.17
C ALA A 213 -6.50 0.50 -12.35
N VAL A 214 -7.14 -0.66 -12.27
CA VAL A 214 -6.51 -1.97 -12.47
C VAL A 214 -7.21 -2.65 -13.63
N THR A 215 -6.45 -2.96 -14.68
CA THR A 215 -6.97 -3.56 -15.91
C THR A 215 -6.42 -4.96 -16.10
N ASN A 216 -7.27 -5.97 -15.98
CA ASN A 216 -6.95 -7.35 -16.27
C ASN A 216 -7.26 -7.67 -17.74
N ILE A 217 -6.25 -8.09 -18.49
CA ILE A 217 -6.31 -8.41 -19.91
C ILE A 217 -6.07 -9.91 -20.07
N HIS A 218 -7.12 -10.65 -20.41
CA HIS A 218 -7.05 -12.08 -20.65
C HIS A 218 -6.48 -12.35 -22.04
N LEU A 219 -5.44 -13.15 -22.11
CA LEU A 219 -4.78 -13.57 -23.34
C LEU A 219 -5.08 -15.04 -23.63
N ASN A 220 -5.35 -15.38 -24.90
CA ASN A 220 -5.57 -16.75 -25.36
C ASN A 220 -4.27 -17.53 -25.58
N ALA A 221 -3.14 -16.85 -25.67
CA ALA A 221 -1.80 -17.40 -25.82
C ALA A 221 -0.77 -16.42 -25.25
N PRO A 222 0.47 -16.85 -24.95
CA PRO A 222 1.55 -15.97 -24.54
C PRO A 222 1.81 -14.88 -25.58
N LEU A 223 2.27 -13.73 -25.13
CA LEU A 223 2.82 -12.70 -26.00
C LEU A 223 4.15 -13.17 -26.61
N ALA A 224 4.50 -12.62 -27.76
CA ALA A 224 5.79 -12.91 -28.39
C ALA A 224 6.94 -12.41 -27.52
N ASP A 225 7.92 -13.29 -27.28
CA ASP A 225 9.13 -12.93 -26.53
C ASP A 225 9.93 -11.86 -27.27
N ARG A 226 10.53 -10.96 -26.51
CA ARG A 226 11.45 -9.97 -27.05
C ARG A 226 12.87 -10.51 -27.06
N PRO A 227 13.63 -10.33 -28.13
CA PRO A 227 15.04 -10.69 -28.16
C PRO A 227 15.83 -9.96 -27.06
N GLY A 228 16.66 -10.68 -26.35
CA GLY A 228 17.58 -10.13 -25.36
C GLY A 228 17.02 -9.91 -23.95
N ALA A 229 15.73 -10.17 -23.69
CA ALA A 229 15.16 -10.11 -22.35
C ALA A 229 14.48 -11.44 -22.00
N ALA A 230 14.79 -11.98 -20.83
CA ALA A 230 14.04 -13.10 -20.29
C ALA A 230 12.63 -12.63 -19.87
N PRO A 231 11.59 -13.48 -20.01
CA PRO A 231 10.26 -13.18 -19.48
C PRO A 231 10.34 -12.87 -17.98
N ALA A 232 9.69 -11.77 -17.56
CA ALA A 232 9.57 -11.37 -16.17
C ALA A 232 8.09 -11.35 -15.75
N TRP A 233 7.83 -11.64 -14.49
CA TRP A 233 6.48 -11.61 -13.96
C TRP A 233 6.00 -10.17 -13.73
N ASP A 234 6.91 -9.26 -13.45
CA ASP A 234 6.66 -7.84 -13.21
C ASP A 234 7.43 -7.01 -14.24
N ASN A 235 6.71 -6.20 -14.98
CA ASN A 235 7.22 -5.51 -16.17
C ASN A 235 6.87 -4.03 -16.10
N VAL A 236 7.89 -3.19 -16.03
CA VAL A 236 7.76 -1.74 -16.02
C VAL A 236 7.97 -1.18 -17.42
N ILE A 237 7.08 -0.30 -17.85
CA ILE A 237 7.19 0.39 -19.13
C ILE A 237 7.88 1.73 -18.89
N TYR A 238 9.17 1.81 -19.22
CA TYR A 238 9.91 3.06 -19.14
C TYR A 238 9.37 4.07 -20.17
N GLY A 239 9.02 5.29 -19.68
CA GLY A 239 8.46 6.31 -20.55
C GLY A 239 7.01 6.04 -20.99
N ASP A 240 6.24 5.25 -20.22
CA ASP A 240 4.81 5.07 -20.45
C ASP A 240 4.12 6.44 -20.50
N SER A 241 3.49 6.74 -21.65
CA SER A 241 2.76 8.00 -21.86
C SER A 241 1.40 8.03 -21.17
N ASN A 242 0.94 6.87 -20.67
CA ASN A 242 -0.34 6.77 -19.97
C ASN A 242 -0.22 7.34 -18.55
N PRO A 243 -0.99 8.38 -18.19
CA PRO A 243 -0.87 8.99 -16.86
C PRO A 243 -1.00 7.98 -15.74
N GLY A 244 -0.01 7.95 -14.85
CA GLY A 244 0.02 7.03 -13.71
C GLY A 244 0.37 5.57 -14.07
N GLY A 245 0.72 5.26 -15.31
CA GLY A 245 1.11 3.92 -15.74
C GLY A 245 2.30 3.38 -14.95
N LEU A 246 2.19 2.13 -14.48
CA LEU A 246 3.23 1.43 -13.72
C LEU A 246 3.77 0.20 -14.45
N GLY A 247 3.16 -0.15 -15.60
CA GLY A 247 3.45 -1.40 -16.27
C GLY A 247 2.45 -2.50 -15.92
N TYR A 248 2.89 -3.76 -16.00
CA TYR A 248 1.97 -4.89 -15.85
C TYR A 248 2.63 -6.09 -15.19
N VAL A 249 1.81 -6.90 -14.54
CA VAL A 249 2.17 -8.21 -14.01
C VAL A 249 1.60 -9.31 -14.89
N ASP A 250 2.40 -10.32 -15.21
CA ASP A 250 1.94 -11.53 -15.90
C ASP A 250 1.59 -12.62 -14.87
N ALA A 251 0.32 -13.00 -14.80
CA ALA A 251 -0.16 -14.02 -13.88
C ALA A 251 0.39 -15.44 -14.14
N SER A 252 1.11 -15.65 -15.25
CA SER A 252 1.75 -16.95 -15.52
C SER A 252 2.76 -17.36 -14.44
N HIS A 253 3.38 -16.39 -13.74
CA HIS A 253 4.31 -16.67 -12.63
C HIS A 253 3.66 -17.39 -11.44
N GLN A 254 2.34 -17.31 -11.31
CA GLN A 254 1.57 -18.00 -10.25
C GLN A 254 1.27 -19.46 -10.57
N LYS A 255 1.53 -19.89 -11.81
CA LYS A 255 1.30 -21.28 -12.22
C LYS A 255 2.48 -22.16 -11.82
N LEU A 256 2.20 -23.32 -11.25
CA LEU A 256 3.22 -24.36 -11.01
C LEU A 256 3.59 -25.11 -12.30
N ASP A 257 2.78 -24.99 -13.34
CA ASP A 257 3.03 -25.57 -14.66
C ASP A 257 3.85 -24.57 -15.51
N PRO A 258 5.10 -24.87 -15.87
CA PRO A 258 5.96 -23.97 -16.64
C PRO A 258 5.60 -23.88 -18.13
N ARG A 259 4.62 -24.65 -18.60
CA ARG A 259 4.25 -24.66 -20.03
C ARG A 259 3.60 -23.33 -20.43
N PRO A 260 4.03 -22.72 -21.56
CA PRO A 260 3.37 -21.55 -22.10
C PRO A 260 1.88 -21.82 -22.39
N GLY A 261 1.02 -20.85 -22.12
CA GLY A 261 -0.41 -21.00 -22.34
C GLY A 261 -1.17 -19.68 -22.12
N PRO A 262 -2.50 -19.74 -22.12
CA PRO A 262 -3.33 -18.58 -21.78
C PRO A 262 -2.94 -18.00 -20.43
N THR A 263 -2.93 -16.65 -20.34
CA THR A 263 -2.58 -15.92 -19.12
C THR A 263 -3.43 -14.66 -18.95
N VAL A 264 -3.20 -13.94 -17.87
CA VAL A 264 -3.80 -12.62 -17.60
C VAL A 264 -2.67 -11.64 -17.35
N LEU A 265 -2.67 -10.54 -18.07
CA LEU A 265 -1.84 -9.40 -17.74
C LEU A 265 -2.65 -8.45 -16.87
N THR A 266 -2.08 -8.01 -15.77
CA THR A 266 -2.67 -6.99 -14.91
C THR A 266 -1.90 -5.69 -15.06
N TYR A 267 -2.49 -4.73 -15.77
CA TYR A 267 -1.92 -3.39 -15.97
C TYR A 267 -2.40 -2.47 -14.84
N TYR A 268 -1.48 -1.69 -14.27
CA TYR A 268 -1.73 -0.81 -13.14
C TYR A 268 -1.57 0.67 -13.51
N GLN A 269 -2.49 1.50 -12.97
CA GLN A 269 -2.39 2.95 -13.01
C GLN A 269 -2.59 3.53 -11.61
N ALA A 270 -1.52 4.13 -11.07
CA ALA A 270 -1.55 4.89 -9.83
C ALA A 270 -1.90 6.35 -10.15
N LEU A 271 -3.09 6.78 -9.81
CA LEU A 271 -3.64 8.06 -10.27
C LEU A 271 -3.56 9.17 -9.20
N GLY A 272 -2.71 9.00 -8.18
CA GLY A 272 -2.58 9.98 -7.09
C GLY A 272 -2.20 11.37 -7.56
N ASP A 273 -1.38 11.48 -8.59
CA ASP A 273 -0.90 12.75 -9.15
C ASP A 273 -1.71 13.24 -10.35
N VAL A 274 -2.72 12.47 -10.77
CA VAL A 274 -3.59 12.84 -11.88
C VAL A 274 -4.72 13.74 -11.38
N ALA A 275 -4.86 14.92 -11.99
CA ALA A 275 -5.92 15.84 -11.67
C ALA A 275 -7.31 15.19 -11.91
N ASP A 276 -8.23 15.44 -10.99
CA ASP A 276 -9.63 14.96 -11.06
C ASP A 276 -9.80 13.44 -11.27
N ALA A 277 -8.76 12.65 -10.94
CA ALA A 277 -8.74 11.21 -11.19
C ALA A 277 -9.95 10.46 -10.62
N ARG A 278 -10.44 10.82 -9.42
CA ARG A 278 -11.64 10.20 -8.85
C ARG A 278 -12.89 10.48 -9.68
N GLN A 279 -13.02 11.70 -10.18
CA GLN A 279 -14.13 12.07 -11.07
C GLN A 279 -14.02 11.32 -12.39
N GLN A 280 -12.81 11.22 -12.95
CA GLN A 280 -12.58 10.44 -14.16
C GLN A 280 -12.92 8.96 -13.95
N LEU A 281 -12.51 8.34 -12.83
CA LEU A 281 -12.87 6.97 -12.47
C LEU A 281 -14.39 6.79 -12.31
N ALA A 282 -15.11 7.78 -11.81
CA ALA A 282 -16.54 7.71 -11.61
C ALA A 282 -17.31 7.84 -12.93
N THR A 283 -16.84 8.70 -13.85
CA THR A 283 -17.57 9.10 -15.05
C THR A 283 -17.16 8.35 -16.30
N GLN A 284 -15.88 7.95 -16.42
CA GLN A 284 -15.38 7.20 -17.56
C GLN A 284 -15.71 5.69 -17.45
N GLY A 285 -16.21 5.12 -18.53
CA GLY A 285 -16.54 3.69 -18.57
C GLY A 285 -15.31 2.77 -18.59
N ALA A 286 -15.55 1.48 -18.36
CA ALA A 286 -14.47 0.46 -18.40
C ALA A 286 -13.74 0.42 -19.76
N GLU A 287 -14.46 0.75 -20.83
CA GLU A 287 -13.88 0.80 -22.19
C GLU A 287 -12.79 1.88 -22.34
N HIS A 288 -12.94 3.03 -21.68
CA HIS A 288 -11.92 4.10 -21.68
C HIS A 288 -10.61 3.58 -21.06
N TRP A 289 -10.68 3.02 -19.86
CA TRP A 289 -9.52 2.51 -19.13
C TRP A 289 -8.89 1.29 -19.80
N GLY A 290 -9.74 0.40 -20.35
CA GLY A 290 -9.27 -0.79 -21.06
C GLY A 290 -8.53 -0.43 -22.37
N ARG A 291 -9.02 0.55 -23.13
CA ARG A 291 -8.31 1.04 -24.33
C ARG A 291 -6.99 1.70 -23.98
N ALA A 292 -6.94 2.49 -22.89
CA ALA A 292 -5.70 3.11 -22.45
C ALA A 292 -4.64 2.06 -22.07
N ALA A 293 -5.03 1.02 -21.34
CA ALA A 293 -4.14 -0.08 -20.98
C ALA A 293 -3.64 -0.86 -22.21
N LEU A 294 -4.52 -1.20 -23.13
CA LEU A 294 -4.13 -1.88 -24.38
C LEU A 294 -3.20 -1.01 -25.24
N ALA A 295 -3.43 0.28 -25.31
CA ALA A 295 -2.58 1.22 -26.05
C ALA A 295 -1.17 1.30 -25.44
N ALA A 296 -1.06 1.35 -24.10
CA ALA A 296 0.23 1.33 -23.41
C ALA A 296 1.00 0.03 -23.68
N LEU A 297 0.30 -1.11 -23.71
CA LEU A 297 0.92 -2.42 -23.95
C LEU A 297 1.23 -2.67 -25.43
N ALA A 298 0.56 -2.03 -26.37
CA ALA A 298 0.77 -2.25 -27.81
C ALA A 298 2.18 -1.84 -28.29
N GLY A 299 2.82 -0.86 -27.62
CA GLY A 299 4.20 -0.49 -27.90
C GLY A 299 5.18 -1.62 -27.60
N PRO A 300 5.28 -2.08 -26.34
CA PRO A 300 6.11 -3.22 -25.98
C PRO A 300 5.64 -4.55 -26.59
N HIS A 301 4.36 -4.76 -26.84
CA HIS A 301 3.78 -6.02 -27.30
C HIS A 301 2.80 -5.79 -28.45
N PRO A 302 3.30 -5.69 -29.71
CA PRO A 302 2.43 -5.42 -30.87
C PRO A 302 1.33 -6.46 -31.10
N ASP A 303 1.50 -7.68 -30.60
CA ASP A 303 0.55 -8.77 -30.72
C ASP A 303 -0.53 -8.81 -29.62
N VAL A 304 -0.47 -7.89 -28.63
CA VAL A 304 -1.41 -7.88 -27.50
C VAL A 304 -2.87 -7.76 -27.97
N LEU A 305 -3.14 -6.92 -28.99
CA LEU A 305 -4.50 -6.73 -29.50
C LEU A 305 -5.07 -7.99 -30.19
N GLN A 306 -4.20 -8.81 -30.76
CA GLN A 306 -4.60 -10.09 -31.40
C GLN A 306 -4.80 -11.20 -30.36
N ARG A 307 -4.11 -11.12 -29.22
CA ARG A 307 -4.15 -12.12 -28.16
C ARG A 307 -5.21 -11.84 -27.10
N ALA A 308 -5.58 -10.57 -26.91
CA ALA A 308 -6.57 -10.16 -25.93
C ALA A 308 -7.97 -10.68 -26.29
N THR A 309 -8.59 -11.43 -25.37
CA THR A 309 -9.93 -12.00 -25.55
C THR A 309 -10.96 -11.33 -24.64
N ARG A 310 -10.53 -10.78 -23.51
CA ARG A 310 -11.37 -10.11 -22.53
C ARG A 310 -10.58 -9.07 -21.76
N VAL A 311 -11.20 -7.92 -21.49
CA VAL A 311 -10.64 -6.87 -20.66
C VAL A 311 -11.60 -6.59 -19.51
N GLN A 312 -11.08 -6.58 -18.29
CA GLN A 312 -11.83 -6.27 -17.07
C GLN A 312 -11.14 -5.11 -16.35
N VAL A 313 -11.91 -4.08 -15.99
CA VAL A 313 -11.39 -2.92 -15.30
C VAL A 313 -12.00 -2.83 -13.90
N THR A 314 -11.14 -2.73 -12.90
CA THR A 314 -11.53 -2.42 -11.53
C THR A 314 -11.07 -1.01 -11.19
N ARG A 315 -11.98 -0.20 -10.66
CA ARG A 315 -11.77 1.21 -10.34
C ARG A 315 -11.81 1.41 -8.82
N TYR A 316 -10.72 1.91 -8.27
CA TYR A 316 -10.60 2.17 -6.83
C TYR A 316 -10.48 3.69 -6.59
N GLY A 317 -11.51 4.33 -6.08
CA GLY A 317 -11.49 5.77 -5.78
C GLY A 317 -10.58 6.14 -4.61
N HIS A 318 -10.30 5.20 -3.70
CA HIS A 318 -9.49 5.38 -2.50
C HIS A 318 -8.69 4.08 -2.25
N ALA A 319 -7.75 3.77 -3.12
CA ALA A 319 -7.04 2.49 -3.08
C ALA A 319 -5.98 2.43 -1.98
N MET A 320 -5.13 3.46 -1.88
CA MET A 320 -3.97 3.46 -0.99
C MET A 320 -3.85 4.80 -0.27
N SER A 321 -3.50 4.77 1.01
CA SER A 321 -3.08 5.98 1.74
C SER A 321 -1.78 6.53 1.16
N ILE A 322 -1.75 7.84 0.90
CA ILE A 322 -0.55 8.56 0.47
C ILE A 322 0.13 9.13 1.72
N PRO A 323 1.36 8.73 2.06
CA PRO A 323 2.11 9.27 3.19
C PRO A 323 2.68 10.66 2.86
N VAL A 324 1.80 11.67 2.76
CA VAL A 324 2.21 13.06 2.52
C VAL A 324 2.95 13.64 3.72
N PRO A 325 3.75 14.71 3.56
CA PRO A 325 4.48 15.34 4.65
C PRO A 325 3.61 15.64 5.88
N GLY A 326 4.11 15.30 7.07
CA GLY A 326 3.47 15.50 8.37
C GLY A 326 2.47 14.42 8.77
N VAL A 327 2.12 13.47 7.91
CA VAL A 327 1.14 12.41 8.23
C VAL A 327 1.69 11.43 9.26
N GLN A 328 2.94 11.00 9.15
CA GLN A 328 3.53 10.06 10.09
C GLN A 328 3.65 10.67 11.49
N THR A 329 4.08 11.92 11.58
CA THR A 329 4.14 12.68 12.82
C THR A 329 2.75 12.80 13.47
N PHE A 330 1.74 13.16 12.67
CA PHE A 330 0.36 13.30 13.14
C PHE A 330 -0.21 11.97 13.67
N LEU A 331 -0.09 10.88 12.91
CA LEU A 331 -0.63 9.57 13.31
C LEU A 331 0.08 9.02 14.55
N SER A 332 1.38 9.26 14.71
CA SER A 332 2.12 8.89 15.91
C SER A 332 1.58 9.57 17.17
N GLN A 333 1.17 10.83 17.05
CA GLN A 333 0.55 11.58 18.18
C GLN A 333 -0.83 11.05 18.55
N ILE A 334 -1.64 10.66 17.55
CA ILE A 334 -2.94 10.00 17.83
C ILE A 334 -2.73 8.67 18.55
N GLY A 335 -1.75 7.88 18.13
CA GLY A 335 -1.40 6.63 18.80
C GLY A 335 -1.05 6.82 20.29
N LEU A 336 -0.41 7.93 20.65
CA LEU A 336 -0.10 8.25 22.05
C LEU A 336 -1.32 8.59 22.91
N GLN A 337 -2.39 9.10 22.31
CA GLN A 337 -3.66 9.43 22.99
C GLN A 337 -4.54 8.19 23.20
N GLY A 338 -4.25 7.08 22.52
CA GLY A 338 -4.93 5.80 22.71
C GLY A 338 -4.56 5.15 24.03
N THR A 339 -5.48 4.35 24.59
CA THR A 339 -5.22 3.57 25.81
C THR A 339 -4.11 2.56 25.54
N PRO A 340 -2.96 2.61 26.21
CA PRO A 340 -1.91 1.61 26.01
C PRO A 340 -2.44 0.23 26.39
N GLY A 341 -2.41 -0.71 25.46
CA GLY A 341 -2.69 -2.10 25.76
C GLY A 341 -1.76 -2.57 26.89
N LYS A 342 -2.33 -3.10 27.97
CA LYS A 342 -1.55 -3.59 29.14
C LYS A 342 -0.72 -4.84 28.83
N ARG A 343 -0.93 -5.48 27.67
CA ARG A 343 -0.21 -6.70 27.27
C ARG A 343 1.00 -6.37 26.41
N LYS A 344 2.12 -7.01 26.74
CA LYS A 344 3.33 -7.02 25.91
C LYS A 344 3.15 -8.07 24.82
N LEU A 345 3.37 -7.70 23.58
CA LEU A 345 3.46 -8.62 22.44
C LEU A 345 4.79 -9.39 22.50
N LEU A 346 4.74 -10.69 22.28
CA LEU A 346 5.93 -11.50 22.00
C LEU A 346 6.08 -11.55 20.47
N LEU A 347 7.02 -10.79 19.94
CA LEU A 347 7.43 -10.89 18.55
C LEU A 347 8.91 -11.31 18.55
N ASN A 348 9.24 -12.36 17.82
CA ASN A 348 10.60 -12.91 17.71
C ASN A 348 11.26 -13.22 19.07
N GLY A 349 10.49 -13.70 20.07
CA GLY A 349 10.98 -14.03 21.40
C GLY A 349 11.21 -12.84 22.32
N GLU A 350 11.05 -11.60 21.85
CA GLU A 350 11.16 -10.40 22.65
C GLU A 350 9.78 -9.86 23.09
N ARG A 351 9.71 -9.42 24.34
CA ARG A 351 8.52 -8.73 24.88
C ARG A 351 8.46 -7.31 24.34
N GLN A 352 7.78 -7.11 23.23
CA GLN A 352 7.54 -5.77 22.68
C GLN A 352 6.26 -5.16 23.23
N ARG A 353 6.27 -3.82 23.36
CA ARG A 353 5.09 -3.06 23.79
C ARG A 353 4.06 -3.10 22.66
N ALA A 354 2.80 -3.43 22.98
CA ALA A 354 1.73 -3.39 21.99
C ALA A 354 1.66 -1.99 21.36
N LEU A 355 1.45 -1.96 20.03
CA LEU A 355 1.20 -0.70 19.32
C LEU A 355 0.03 0.03 19.97
N PRO A 356 0.15 1.34 20.22
CA PRO A 356 -0.99 2.11 20.66
C PRO A 356 -2.08 2.05 19.59
N THR A 357 -3.27 1.64 20.01
CA THR A 357 -4.45 1.55 19.12
C THR A 357 -5.30 2.79 19.37
N PRO A 358 -5.67 3.57 18.35
CA PRO A 358 -6.64 4.64 18.52
C PRO A 358 -7.95 4.07 19.05
N ALA A 359 -8.44 4.61 20.18
CA ALA A 359 -9.60 4.03 20.83
C ALA A 359 -10.39 5.08 21.65
N THR A 360 -11.67 4.80 21.84
CA THR A 360 -12.55 5.40 22.86
C THR A 360 -12.72 4.42 24.02
N ALA A 361 -13.71 4.61 24.88
CA ALA A 361 -14.01 3.66 25.95
C ALA A 361 -14.50 2.29 25.41
N ARG A 362 -15.15 2.25 24.25
CA ARG A 362 -15.78 1.03 23.70
C ARG A 362 -15.48 0.73 22.23
N LEU A 363 -14.83 1.65 21.53
CA LEU A 363 -14.42 1.48 20.13
C LEU A 363 -12.90 1.48 20.05
N ALA A 364 -12.33 0.48 19.36
CA ALA A 364 -10.94 0.50 18.92
C ALA A 364 -10.90 0.56 17.40
N PHE A 365 -9.88 1.19 16.84
CA PHE A 365 -9.78 1.39 15.39
C PHE A 365 -8.56 0.66 14.84
N ALA A 366 -8.78 -0.11 13.77
CA ALA A 366 -7.74 -0.86 13.08
C ALA A 366 -7.88 -0.63 11.56
N HIS A 367 -6.80 -0.47 10.90
CA HIS A 367 -6.65 -0.42 9.44
C HIS A 367 -5.22 0.02 9.13
N SER A 368 -4.69 -0.28 7.95
CA SER A 368 -3.38 0.23 7.50
C SER A 368 -3.32 1.76 7.43
N ASP A 369 -4.44 2.44 7.21
CA ASP A 369 -4.53 3.91 7.25
C ASP A 369 -3.95 4.52 8.53
N TRP A 370 -4.04 3.82 9.67
CA TRP A 370 -3.45 4.27 10.94
C TRP A 370 -1.93 4.18 10.97
N SER A 371 -1.32 3.59 9.95
CA SER A 371 0.11 3.61 9.69
C SER A 371 0.49 4.61 8.60
N GLY A 372 -0.50 5.19 7.89
CA GLY A 372 -0.30 6.21 6.85
C GLY A 372 0.13 5.68 5.50
N TYR A 373 0.24 4.36 5.34
CA TYR A 373 0.49 3.68 4.06
C TYR A 373 -0.13 2.27 4.05
N SER A 374 -0.34 1.71 2.85
CA SER A 374 -1.24 0.57 2.66
C SER A 374 -0.47 -0.68 2.28
N VAL A 375 -0.03 -1.45 3.28
CA VAL A 375 0.56 -2.78 3.10
C VAL A 375 -0.09 -3.79 4.06
N PHE A 376 -0.01 -5.08 3.71
CA PHE A 376 -0.61 -6.17 4.49
C PHE A 376 -0.08 -6.22 5.93
N GLU A 377 1.22 -6.06 6.12
CA GLU A 377 1.90 -6.12 7.41
C GLU A 377 1.37 -5.07 8.40
N GLU A 378 1.09 -3.86 7.90
CA GLU A 378 0.51 -2.80 8.73
C GLU A 378 -0.95 -3.11 9.09
N ALA A 379 -1.75 -3.56 8.11
CA ALA A 379 -3.14 -3.94 8.36
C ALA A 379 -3.24 -5.07 9.39
N PHE A 380 -2.42 -6.12 9.24
CA PHE A 380 -2.35 -7.25 10.16
C PHE A 380 -1.94 -6.81 11.57
N THR A 381 -0.87 -6.02 11.68
CA THR A 381 -0.34 -5.56 12.97
C THR A 381 -1.33 -4.65 13.70
N ARG A 382 -2.00 -3.73 12.98
CA ARG A 382 -3.05 -2.88 13.54
C ARG A 382 -4.26 -3.70 13.99
N GLY A 383 -4.68 -4.67 13.20
CA GLY A 383 -5.77 -5.60 13.55
C GLY A 383 -5.45 -6.42 14.80
N HIS A 384 -4.24 -6.97 14.88
CA HIS A 384 -3.78 -7.72 16.03
C HIS A 384 -3.73 -6.86 17.30
N ALA A 385 -3.17 -5.64 17.22
CA ALA A 385 -3.12 -4.72 18.34
C ALA A 385 -4.51 -4.33 18.85
N ALA A 386 -5.46 -4.05 17.95
CA ALA A 386 -6.84 -3.77 18.29
C ALA A 386 -7.57 -4.96 18.92
N GLY A 387 -7.27 -6.19 18.47
CA GLY A 387 -7.80 -7.41 19.05
C GLY A 387 -7.33 -7.67 20.50
N LEU A 388 -6.17 -7.14 20.89
CA LEU A 388 -5.64 -7.21 22.25
C LEU A 388 -6.12 -6.07 23.15
N TRP A 389 -6.80 -5.09 22.59
CA TRP A 389 -7.32 -3.95 23.36
C TRP A 389 -8.45 -4.38 24.31
N GLN A 390 -8.43 -3.90 25.53
CA GLN A 390 -9.37 -4.33 26.58
C GLN A 390 -10.34 -3.23 27.04
N GLY A 391 -10.25 -2.00 26.47
CA GLY A 391 -11.09 -0.87 26.85
C GLY A 391 -10.69 -0.18 28.13
#